data_c6740d974568dd9997e1e6f5b8520fb3
#
_entry.id   c6740d974568dd9997e1e6f5b8520fb3
#
_cell.length_a   1.000
_cell.length_b   1.000
_cell.length_c   1.000
_cell.angle_alpha   90.00
_cell.angle_beta   90.00
_cell.angle_gamma   90.00
#
_symmetry.space_group_name_H-M   'P 1'
#
loop_
_entity.id
_entity.type
_entity.pdbx_description
1 polymer ?
#
loop_
_entity_poly.entity_id
_entity_poly.type
_entity_poly.pdbx_seq_one_letter_code
_entity_poly.pdbx_strand_id
1 'polypeptide(L)'
;MWVDQKAAAAGAKLGAPLRRDLVMVLTHIVLSHHGVPEFGAAVLPKTPEAILVNLIDNLDAKTQMAVDAVAAPAEDNTWTEFHKAFGTKLYRPSITIRE
;
A
#
# COMPACT_ATOMS: atom_id res chain seq x y z
N MET A 1 6.91 20.16 4.65
CA MET A 1 6.34 18.88 4.23
C MET A 1 4.99 18.66 4.89
N TRP A 2 4.10 17.93 4.29
CA TRP A 2 2.75 17.70 4.83
C TRP A 2 2.74 17.14 6.26
N VAL A 3 3.62 16.15 6.55
CA VAL A 3 3.71 15.57 7.90
C VAL A 3 4.11 16.61 8.92
N ASP A 4 5.07 17.47 8.60
CA ASP A 4 5.50 18.54 9.51
C ASP A 4 4.37 19.52 9.79
N GLN A 5 3.60 19.88 8.78
CA GLN A 5 2.46 20.77 8.92
C GLN A 5 1.38 20.17 9.82
N LYS A 6 1.07 18.87 9.61
CA LYS A 6 0.07 18.18 10.43
C LYS A 6 0.54 17.99 11.86
N ALA A 7 1.83 17.72 12.06
CA ALA A 7 2.40 17.57 13.38
C ALA A 7 2.35 18.90 14.14
N ALA A 8 2.65 20.01 13.48
CA ALA A 8 2.56 21.33 14.11
C ALA A 8 1.12 21.65 14.50
N ALA A 9 0.15 21.35 13.63
CA ALA A 9 -1.27 21.57 13.93
C ALA A 9 -1.73 20.71 15.10
N ALA A 10 -1.32 19.45 15.16
CA ALA A 10 -1.65 18.56 16.27
C ALA A 10 -1.03 19.04 17.58
N GLY A 11 0.23 19.48 17.54
CA GLY A 11 0.90 20.04 18.71
C GLY A 11 0.18 21.26 19.24
N ALA A 12 -0.27 22.14 18.34
CA ALA A 12 -1.02 23.33 18.72
C ALA A 12 -2.33 22.97 19.43
N LYS A 13 -3.06 21.96 18.92
CA LYS A 13 -4.31 21.49 19.53
C LYS A 13 -4.09 20.85 20.90
N LEU A 14 -2.99 20.13 21.07
CA LEU A 14 -2.66 19.43 22.31
C LEU A 14 -2.03 20.36 23.35
N GLY A 15 -1.63 21.58 22.97
CA GLY A 15 -0.97 22.52 23.84
C GLY A 15 0.51 22.22 24.06
N ALA A 16 1.09 21.31 23.27
CA ALA A 16 2.50 20.96 23.33
C ALA A 16 2.94 20.42 21.97
N PRO A 17 4.17 20.74 21.52
CA PRO A 17 4.67 20.21 20.25
C PRO A 17 4.87 18.69 20.34
N LEU A 18 4.68 18.00 19.22
CA LEU A 18 4.98 16.58 19.14
C LEU A 18 6.50 16.36 19.20
N ARG A 19 6.89 15.22 19.74
CA ARG A 19 8.29 14.85 19.80
C ARG A 19 8.88 14.77 18.40
N ARG A 20 10.11 15.26 18.26
CA ARG A 20 10.80 15.30 16.96
C ARG A 20 11.00 13.90 16.38
N ASP A 21 11.36 12.92 17.21
CA ASP A 21 11.56 11.55 16.74
C ASP A 21 10.26 10.94 16.23
N LEU A 22 9.12 11.25 16.83
CA LEU A 22 7.82 10.81 16.35
C LEU A 22 7.52 11.41 14.97
N VAL A 23 7.78 12.70 14.78
CA VAL A 23 7.59 13.36 13.49
C VAL A 23 8.49 12.71 12.42
N MET A 24 9.73 12.38 12.78
CA MET A 24 10.66 11.70 11.87
C MET A 24 10.14 10.32 11.45
N VAL A 25 9.61 9.53 12.39
CA VAL A 25 9.03 8.22 12.07
C VAL A 25 7.83 8.37 11.14
N LEU A 26 6.94 9.32 11.42
CA LEU A 26 5.77 9.56 10.57
C LEU A 26 6.20 10.00 9.17
N THR A 27 7.18 10.86 9.06
CA THR A 27 7.73 11.28 7.77
C THR A 27 8.29 10.10 6.99
N HIS A 28 9.05 9.23 7.68
CA HIS A 28 9.60 8.02 7.06
C HIS A 28 8.48 7.10 6.54
N ILE A 29 7.42 6.91 7.31
CA ILE A 29 6.29 6.09 6.88
C ILE A 29 5.69 6.64 5.58
N VAL A 30 5.45 7.95 5.52
CA VAL A 30 4.90 8.58 4.31
C VAL A 30 5.83 8.40 3.11
N LEU A 31 7.14 8.58 3.30
CA LEU A 31 8.11 8.49 2.22
C LEU A 31 8.34 7.06 1.73
N SER A 32 8.10 6.06 2.57
CA SER A 32 8.46 4.67 2.28
C SER A 32 7.26 3.75 2.05
N HIS A 33 6.01 4.24 2.19
CA HIS A 33 4.86 3.34 2.21
C HIS A 33 4.62 2.56 0.92
N HIS A 34 5.13 3.01 -0.23
CA HIS A 34 5.05 2.24 -1.47
C HIS A 34 6.09 1.13 -1.57
N GLY A 35 7.01 1.04 -0.63
CA GLY A 35 7.97 -0.05 -0.49
C GLY A 35 9.25 0.13 -1.25
N VAL A 36 9.21 0.19 -2.57
CA VAL A 36 10.40 0.29 -3.41
C VAL A 36 10.30 1.52 -4.30
N PRO A 37 11.45 2.08 -4.74
CA PRO A 37 11.44 3.29 -5.57
C PRO A 37 10.64 3.14 -6.86
N GLU A 38 10.61 1.94 -7.46
CA GLU A 38 9.86 1.66 -8.67
C GLU A 38 8.35 1.82 -8.49
N PHE A 39 7.86 1.74 -7.25
CA PHE A 39 6.45 1.95 -6.92
C PHE A 39 6.17 3.35 -6.39
N GLY A 40 7.16 4.24 -6.44
CA GLY A 40 7.00 5.64 -6.06
C GLY A 40 7.44 5.97 -4.65
N ALA A 41 8.00 5.02 -3.90
CA ALA A 41 8.55 5.33 -2.59
C ALA A 41 9.85 6.11 -2.72
N ALA A 42 10.04 7.12 -1.88
CA ALA A 42 11.29 7.89 -1.86
C ALA A 42 12.42 7.11 -1.18
N VAL A 43 12.08 6.25 -0.22
CA VAL A 43 13.03 5.42 0.52
C VAL A 43 12.40 4.07 0.83
N LEU A 44 13.23 3.09 1.15
CA LEU A 44 12.74 1.79 1.63
C LEU A 44 12.26 1.90 3.08
N PRO A 45 11.22 1.16 3.47
CA PRO A 45 10.77 1.17 4.86
C PRO A 45 11.80 0.52 5.77
N LYS A 46 12.17 1.22 6.84
CA LYS A 46 13.25 0.82 7.74
C LYS A 46 12.83 0.76 9.20
N THR A 47 11.58 1.03 9.51
CA THR A 47 11.06 0.89 10.87
C THR A 47 9.95 -0.16 10.87
N PRO A 48 9.68 -0.82 12.02
CA PRO A 48 8.57 -1.77 12.09
C PRO A 48 7.24 -1.17 11.66
N GLU A 49 6.97 0.07 12.05
CA GLU A 49 5.73 0.77 11.68
C GLU A 49 5.66 1.03 10.19
N ALA A 50 6.77 1.46 9.56
CA ALA A 50 6.81 1.70 8.12
C ALA A 50 6.65 0.40 7.33
N ILE A 51 7.24 -0.69 7.81
CA ILE A 51 7.10 -2.01 7.19
C ILE A 51 5.63 -2.46 7.26
N LEU A 52 4.99 -2.29 8.41
CA LEU A 52 3.59 -2.64 8.57
C LEU A 52 2.68 -1.87 7.62
N VAL A 53 2.85 -0.55 7.55
CA VAL A 53 2.05 0.30 6.65
C VAL A 53 2.28 -0.11 5.19
N ASN A 54 3.52 -0.36 4.80
CA ASN A 54 3.84 -0.83 3.46
C ASN A 54 3.13 -2.16 3.14
N LEU A 55 3.14 -3.11 4.07
CA LEU A 55 2.51 -4.41 3.85
C LEU A 55 0.98 -4.30 3.77
N ILE A 56 0.37 -3.45 4.58
CA ILE A 56 -1.08 -3.23 4.53
C ILE A 56 -1.46 -2.58 3.19
N ASP A 57 -0.74 -1.56 2.78
CA ASP A 57 -0.98 -0.89 1.51
C ASP A 57 -0.80 -1.85 0.33
N ASN A 58 0.23 -2.67 0.38
CA ASN A 58 0.50 -3.66 -0.65
C ASN A 58 -0.57 -4.75 -0.69
N LEU A 59 -1.05 -5.20 0.49
CA LEU A 59 -2.13 -6.17 0.59
C LEU A 59 -3.39 -5.65 -0.11
N ASP A 60 -3.78 -4.41 0.19
CA ASP A 60 -4.97 -3.80 -0.40
C ASP A 60 -4.81 -3.66 -1.92
N ALA A 61 -3.69 -3.12 -2.37
CA ALA A 61 -3.44 -2.91 -3.80
C ALA A 61 -3.41 -4.22 -4.58
N LYS A 62 -2.70 -5.23 -4.06
CA LYS A 62 -2.57 -6.53 -4.73
C LYS A 62 -3.90 -7.28 -4.74
N THR A 63 -4.67 -7.19 -3.67
CA THR A 63 -5.98 -7.82 -3.61
C THR A 63 -6.92 -7.21 -4.65
N GLN A 64 -6.94 -5.89 -4.78
CA GLN A 64 -7.76 -5.22 -5.77
C GLN A 64 -7.32 -5.56 -7.19
N MET A 65 -6.01 -5.62 -7.45
CA MET A 65 -5.48 -6.02 -8.74
C MET A 65 -5.92 -7.45 -9.11
N ALA A 66 -5.89 -8.37 -8.16
CA ALA A 66 -6.32 -9.75 -8.39
C ALA A 66 -7.82 -9.84 -8.68
N VAL A 67 -8.63 -9.12 -7.91
CA VAL A 67 -10.09 -9.06 -8.12
C VAL A 67 -10.40 -8.52 -9.52
N ASP A 68 -9.75 -7.45 -9.91
CA ASP A 68 -9.96 -6.85 -11.23
C ASP A 68 -9.52 -7.78 -12.35
N ALA A 69 -8.39 -8.47 -12.16
CA ALA A 69 -7.86 -9.39 -13.16
C ALA A 69 -8.81 -10.55 -13.43
N VAL A 70 -9.36 -11.17 -12.38
CA VAL A 70 -10.28 -12.30 -12.57
C VAL A 70 -11.65 -11.88 -13.10
N ALA A 71 -12.01 -10.61 -12.94
CA ALA A 71 -13.25 -10.06 -13.50
C ALA A 71 -13.10 -9.62 -14.95
N ALA A 72 -11.88 -9.42 -15.43
CA ALA A 72 -11.63 -8.93 -16.79
C ALA A 72 -11.96 -10.02 -17.83
N PRO A 73 -12.42 -9.64 -19.02
CA PRO A 73 -12.62 -10.60 -20.09
C PRO A 73 -11.30 -11.29 -20.48
N ALA A 74 -11.38 -12.58 -20.75
CA ALA A 74 -10.24 -13.36 -21.22
C ALA A 74 -10.75 -14.44 -22.19
N GLU A 75 -9.84 -14.95 -23.03
CA GLU A 75 -10.19 -16.02 -23.96
C GLU A 75 -10.52 -17.32 -23.22
N ASP A 76 -9.83 -17.56 -22.10
CA ASP A 76 -10.02 -18.74 -21.28
C ASP A 76 -10.92 -18.38 -20.09
N ASN A 77 -11.92 -19.24 -19.84
CA ASN A 77 -12.80 -19.04 -18.69
C ASN A 77 -12.19 -19.50 -17.38
N THR A 78 -11.11 -20.26 -17.42
CA THR A 78 -10.47 -20.85 -16.24
C THR A 78 -9.32 -19.99 -15.75
N TRP A 79 -8.59 -19.35 -16.66
CA TRP A 79 -7.39 -18.58 -16.35
C TRP A 79 -7.48 -17.17 -16.91
N THR A 80 -6.93 -16.22 -16.18
CA THR A 80 -6.76 -14.87 -16.71
C THR A 80 -5.64 -14.84 -17.74
N GLU A 81 -5.48 -13.71 -18.41
CA GLU A 81 -4.25 -13.45 -19.14
C GLU A 81 -3.08 -13.38 -18.15
N PHE A 82 -1.85 -13.48 -18.68
CA PHE A 82 -0.66 -13.33 -17.83
C PHE A 82 -0.66 -11.96 -17.19
N HIS A 83 -0.49 -11.92 -15.85
CA HIS A 83 -0.46 -10.68 -15.10
C HIS A 83 0.96 -10.40 -14.64
N LYS A 84 1.56 -9.33 -15.17
CA LYS A 84 2.96 -9.02 -14.92
C LYS A 84 3.26 -8.82 -13.43
N ALA A 85 2.36 -8.15 -12.70
CA ALA A 85 2.57 -7.87 -11.29
C ALA A 85 2.61 -9.13 -10.42
N PHE A 86 1.92 -10.21 -10.85
CA PHE A 86 1.92 -11.48 -10.14
C PHE A 86 2.87 -12.50 -10.74
N GLY A 87 3.37 -12.23 -11.96
CA GLY A 87 4.28 -13.15 -12.64
C GLY A 87 3.64 -14.44 -13.11
N THR A 88 2.32 -14.47 -13.24
CA THR A 88 1.57 -15.66 -13.61
C THR A 88 0.18 -15.29 -14.11
N LYS A 89 -0.52 -16.27 -14.68
CA LYS A 89 -1.96 -16.17 -14.86
C LYS A 89 -2.65 -16.47 -13.53
N LEU A 90 -3.83 -15.90 -13.32
CA LEU A 90 -4.61 -16.17 -12.14
C LEU A 90 -5.77 -17.10 -12.47
N TYR A 91 -6.08 -17.99 -11.53
CA TYR A 91 -7.20 -18.91 -11.67
C TYR A 91 -8.52 -18.15 -11.52
N ARG A 92 -9.45 -18.42 -12.43
CA ARG A 92 -10.80 -17.85 -12.38
C ARG A 92 -11.76 -18.95 -11.92
N PRO A 93 -12.10 -18.98 -10.64
CA PRO A 93 -12.97 -20.03 -10.14
C PRO A 93 -14.38 -19.93 -10.73
N SER A 94 -14.96 -21.07 -11.06
CA SER A 94 -16.33 -21.13 -11.50
C SER A 94 -17.31 -20.90 -10.36
N ILE A 95 -16.85 -21.08 -9.12
CA ILE A 95 -17.65 -20.81 -7.94
C ILE A 95 -17.48 -19.34 -7.58
N THR A 96 -18.58 -18.62 -7.53
CA THR A 96 -18.57 -17.21 -7.18
C THR A 96 -18.85 -17.07 -5.69
N ILE A 97 -17.89 -16.47 -4.96
CA ILE A 97 -18.07 -16.13 -3.56
C ILE A 97 -18.46 -14.67 -3.51
N ARG A 98 -19.75 -14.41 -3.45
CA ARG A 98 -20.23 -13.05 -3.30
C ARG A 98 -21.61 -13.05 -2.66
N GLU A 99 -21.91 -11.96 -2.00
CA GLU A 99 -23.21 -11.71 -1.40
C GLU A 99 -24.24 -11.39 -2.45
#